data_e6ed1c1ddc1671707e0e80529a0ca6e3
#
_entry.id   e6ed1c1ddc1671707e0e80529a0ca6e3
#
_cell.length_a   1.000
_cell.length_b   1.000
_cell.length_c   1.000
_cell.angle_alpha   90.00
_cell.angle_beta   90.00
_cell.angle_gamma   90.00
#
_symmetry.space_group_name_H-M   'P 1'
#
loop_
_entity.id
_entity.type
_entity.pdbx_description
1 polymer ?
#
loop_
_entity_poly.entity_id
_entity_poly.type
_entity_poly.pdbx_seq_one_letter_code
_entity_poly.pdbx_strand_id
1 'polypeptide(L)'
;HPSDADVSELEKLGVDVPFRPKYLDSLIVTAPLKSITSSEGIRSLTGVVMIEDLGLAEPHMAEAIPNMGVDLVWNDFGFDGPGSVVAVLDTGVRGDHEGLNDMDDEPFTTGCEQPSPDPLDPNPIFVDCDPKIIAFYDAVLMDAEQDPSSSYDSGTHGTHVAGIAAGTGGGQADPTTGQRHIGAAPGAFLINILACCDGDIEDV
;
A
#
# COMPACT_ATOMS: atom_id res chain seq x y z
N HIS A 1 21.17 21.12 -9.48
CA HIS A 1 19.96 21.09 -8.65
C HIS A 1 19.21 22.41 -8.78
N PRO A 2 17.88 22.39 -8.89
CA PRO A 2 17.07 23.59 -8.85
C PRO A 2 17.35 24.42 -7.59
N SER A 3 17.54 25.73 -7.75
CA SER A 3 17.79 26.65 -6.65
C SER A 3 16.50 27.29 -6.12
N ASP A 4 16.58 28.01 -5.01
CA ASP A 4 15.45 28.78 -4.50
C ASP A 4 15.04 29.91 -5.46
N ALA A 5 16.00 30.40 -6.27
CA ALA A 5 15.70 31.36 -7.32
C ALA A 5 14.85 30.75 -8.44
N ASP A 6 15.12 29.51 -8.83
CA ASP A 6 14.31 28.79 -9.84
C ASP A 6 12.89 28.54 -9.34
N VAL A 7 12.73 28.15 -8.07
CA VAL A 7 11.42 28.02 -7.42
C VAL A 7 10.67 29.36 -7.46
N SER A 8 11.33 30.43 -7.05
CA SER A 8 10.70 31.77 -7.03
C SER A 8 10.31 32.27 -8.43
N GLU A 9 11.01 31.86 -9.49
CA GLU A 9 10.59 32.16 -10.87
C GLU A 9 9.35 31.37 -11.28
N LEU A 10 9.25 30.09 -10.89
CA LEU A 10 8.06 29.28 -11.11
C LEU A 10 6.83 29.84 -10.38
N GLU A 11 6.99 30.23 -9.13
CA GLU A 11 5.91 30.83 -8.33
C GLU A 11 5.34 32.12 -8.95
N LYS A 12 6.19 32.94 -9.59
CA LYS A 12 5.73 34.15 -10.32
C LYS A 12 4.82 33.81 -11.51
N LEU A 13 4.93 32.61 -12.05
CA LEU A 13 4.07 32.11 -13.12
C LEU A 13 2.80 31.42 -12.56
N GLY A 14 2.58 31.47 -11.26
CA GLY A 14 1.46 30.82 -10.57
C GLY A 14 1.59 29.31 -10.51
N VAL A 15 2.83 28.82 -10.47
CA VAL A 15 3.17 27.41 -10.31
C VAL A 15 3.43 27.16 -8.83
N ASP A 16 2.80 26.15 -8.29
CA ASP A 16 3.08 25.64 -6.95
C ASP A 16 4.14 24.53 -7.01
N VAL A 17 5.06 24.49 -6.07
CA VAL A 17 6.16 23.52 -6.00
C VAL A 17 6.03 22.71 -4.69
N PRO A 18 5.11 21.75 -4.63
CA PRO A 18 4.86 20.97 -3.42
C PRO A 18 6.03 20.09 -3.02
N PHE A 19 6.88 19.68 -3.97
CA PHE A 19 7.97 18.79 -3.65
C PHE A 19 9.24 19.07 -4.48
N ARG A 20 10.38 19.05 -3.79
CA ARG A 20 11.71 19.23 -4.37
C ARG A 20 12.60 18.04 -4.00
N PRO A 21 12.79 17.08 -4.91
CA PRO A 21 13.63 15.90 -4.66
C PRO A 21 15.05 16.28 -4.28
N LYS A 22 15.59 15.71 -3.22
CA LYS A 22 16.92 16.02 -2.70
C LYS A 22 18.06 15.59 -3.64
N TYR A 23 17.83 14.53 -4.42
CA TYR A 23 18.88 13.88 -5.22
C TYR A 23 18.62 13.91 -6.73
N LEU A 24 17.56 14.58 -7.18
CA LEU A 24 17.19 14.70 -8.58
C LEU A 24 17.24 16.16 -9.03
N ASP A 25 17.66 16.39 -10.27
CA ASP A 25 17.62 17.71 -10.90
C ASP A 25 16.22 17.99 -11.49
N SER A 26 15.21 17.81 -10.66
CA SER A 26 13.80 17.98 -11.02
C SER A 26 13.00 18.66 -9.92
N LEU A 27 11.82 19.15 -10.26
CA LEU A 27 10.81 19.65 -9.34
C LEU A 27 9.47 18.99 -9.68
N ILE A 28 8.72 18.62 -8.65
CA ILE A 28 7.31 18.26 -8.82
C ILE A 28 6.50 19.54 -8.62
N VAL A 29 5.65 19.85 -9.59
CA VAL A 29 4.93 21.12 -9.62
C VAL A 29 3.46 20.90 -9.94
N THR A 30 2.61 21.76 -9.39
CA THR A 30 1.24 21.94 -9.83
C THR A 30 1.14 23.27 -10.57
N ALA A 31 0.74 23.23 -11.83
CA ALA A 31 0.75 24.40 -12.68
C ALA A 31 -0.57 24.57 -13.45
N PRO A 32 -1.07 25.80 -13.60
CA PRO A 32 -2.16 26.06 -14.53
C PRO A 32 -1.76 25.71 -15.97
N LEU A 33 -2.66 25.13 -16.75
CA LEU A 33 -2.39 24.73 -18.13
C LEU A 33 -1.80 25.89 -18.98
N LYS A 34 -2.23 27.11 -18.75
CA LYS A 34 -1.68 28.30 -19.42
C LYS A 34 -0.20 28.52 -19.15
N SER A 35 0.28 28.19 -17.94
CA SER A 35 1.69 28.34 -17.57
C SER A 35 2.57 27.30 -18.28
N ILE A 36 2.01 26.18 -18.70
CA ILE A 36 2.69 25.12 -19.45
C ILE A 36 2.68 25.43 -20.96
N THR A 37 1.55 25.94 -21.49
CA THR A 37 1.33 26.11 -22.94
C THR A 37 1.71 27.49 -23.49
N SER A 38 1.85 28.50 -22.64
CA SER A 38 2.23 29.86 -23.04
C SER A 38 3.67 29.94 -23.51
N SER A 39 3.95 30.79 -24.48
CA SER A 39 5.32 31.11 -24.92
C SER A 39 6.14 31.83 -23.85
N GLU A 40 5.50 32.43 -22.86
CA GLU A 40 6.11 33.09 -21.68
C GLU A 40 5.94 32.23 -20.40
N GLY A 41 5.57 30.98 -20.55
CA GLY A 41 5.37 30.04 -19.45
C GLY A 41 6.62 29.33 -19.01
N ILE A 42 6.45 28.22 -18.29
CA ILE A 42 7.52 27.41 -17.70
C ILE A 42 8.61 27.03 -18.72
N ARG A 43 8.22 26.71 -19.96
CA ARG A 43 9.15 26.35 -21.04
C ARG A 43 10.09 27.47 -21.46
N SER A 44 9.80 28.72 -21.13
CA SER A 44 10.64 29.87 -21.45
C SER A 44 11.73 30.11 -20.40
N LEU A 45 11.63 29.49 -19.24
CA LEU A 45 12.59 29.65 -18.16
C LEU A 45 13.92 28.97 -18.53
N THR A 46 15.02 29.65 -18.23
CA THR A 46 16.36 29.11 -18.42
C THR A 46 16.57 27.92 -17.48
N GLY A 47 17.03 26.80 -18.03
CA GLY A 47 17.28 25.59 -17.25
C GLY A 47 16.17 24.55 -17.29
N VAL A 48 14.97 24.89 -17.76
CA VAL A 48 13.93 23.91 -18.01
C VAL A 48 14.23 23.12 -19.28
N VAL A 49 14.58 21.87 -19.12
CA VAL A 49 14.93 20.94 -20.20
C VAL A 49 13.73 20.16 -20.68
N MET A 50 12.87 19.74 -19.75
CA MET A 50 11.72 18.88 -20.02
C MET A 50 10.60 19.18 -19.06
N ILE A 51 9.38 19.03 -19.51
CA ILE A 51 8.16 19.02 -18.69
C ILE A 51 7.43 17.73 -19.03
N GLU A 52 7.19 16.94 -18.02
CA GLU A 52 6.43 15.69 -18.10
C GLU A 52 5.15 15.83 -17.28
N ASP A 53 4.08 15.22 -17.76
CA ASP A 53 2.88 15.00 -16.97
C ASP A 53 3.10 13.79 -16.11
N LEU A 54 2.97 13.94 -14.78
CA LEU A 54 3.06 12.80 -13.86
C LEU A 54 1.88 11.84 -14.01
N GLY A 55 0.81 12.28 -14.69
CA GLY A 55 -0.42 11.51 -14.80
C GLY A 55 -1.11 11.32 -13.45
N LEU A 56 -2.16 10.54 -13.46
CA LEU A 56 -2.77 9.99 -12.26
C LEU A 56 -2.19 8.58 -12.08
N ALA A 57 -1.48 8.35 -10.99
CA ALA A 57 -1.11 6.99 -10.60
C ALA A 57 -2.37 6.32 -10.05
N GLU A 58 -2.88 5.33 -10.76
CA GLU A 58 -3.95 4.47 -10.28
C GLU A 58 -3.33 3.09 -9.92
N PRO A 59 -3.80 2.44 -8.85
CA PRO A 59 -3.35 1.08 -8.55
C PRO A 59 -3.89 0.12 -9.61
N HIS A 60 -2.98 -0.47 -10.40
CA HIS A 60 -3.33 -1.36 -11.52
C HIS A 60 -2.85 -2.79 -11.29
N MET A 61 -3.21 -3.41 -10.16
CA MET A 61 -2.80 -4.80 -9.90
C MET A 61 -3.34 -5.78 -10.97
N ALA A 62 -4.53 -5.52 -11.50
CA ALA A 62 -5.11 -6.31 -12.57
C ALA A 62 -4.28 -6.29 -13.86
N GLU A 63 -3.52 -5.22 -14.11
CA GLU A 63 -2.62 -5.12 -15.26
C GLU A 63 -1.18 -5.48 -14.88
N ALA A 64 -0.76 -5.16 -13.65
CA ALA A 64 0.60 -5.42 -13.19
C ALA A 64 0.90 -6.92 -13.10
N ILE A 65 -0.02 -7.70 -12.56
CA ILE A 65 0.11 -9.17 -12.43
C ILE A 65 0.42 -9.83 -13.79
N PRO A 66 -0.40 -9.68 -14.84
CA PRO A 66 -0.08 -10.28 -16.14
C PRO A 66 1.14 -9.64 -16.82
N ASN A 67 1.35 -8.34 -16.68
CA ASN A 67 2.50 -7.67 -17.29
C ASN A 67 3.83 -8.13 -16.71
N MET A 68 3.86 -8.53 -15.44
CA MET A 68 5.04 -9.12 -14.78
C MET A 68 5.13 -10.63 -14.97
N GLY A 69 4.11 -11.27 -15.54
CA GLY A 69 4.04 -12.73 -15.72
C GLY A 69 3.79 -13.49 -14.41
N VAL A 70 3.27 -12.84 -13.38
CA VAL A 70 2.95 -13.47 -12.09
C VAL A 70 1.82 -14.49 -12.26
N ASP A 71 0.82 -14.18 -13.09
CA ASP A 71 -0.25 -15.08 -13.47
C ASP A 71 0.26 -16.36 -14.14
N LEU A 72 1.34 -16.30 -14.91
CA LEU A 72 1.99 -17.48 -15.49
C LEU A 72 2.64 -18.34 -14.40
N VAL A 73 3.23 -17.72 -13.39
CA VAL A 73 3.81 -18.45 -12.25
C VAL A 73 2.73 -19.20 -11.48
N TRP A 74 1.57 -18.59 -11.27
CA TRP A 74 0.43 -19.24 -10.63
C TRP A 74 -0.11 -20.41 -11.48
N ASN A 75 -0.35 -20.15 -12.78
CA ASN A 75 -1.01 -21.10 -13.67
C ASN A 75 -0.11 -22.27 -14.07
N ASP A 76 1.17 -22.00 -14.39
CA ASP A 76 2.08 -22.99 -14.94
C ASP A 76 2.83 -23.78 -13.85
N PHE A 77 3.06 -23.16 -12.69
CA PHE A 77 3.87 -23.74 -11.61
C PHE A 77 3.09 -23.96 -10.30
N GLY A 78 1.92 -23.36 -10.15
CA GLY A 78 1.15 -23.43 -8.91
C GLY A 78 1.80 -22.71 -7.73
N PHE A 79 2.65 -21.71 -7.99
CA PHE A 79 3.36 -20.96 -6.96
C PHE A 79 2.68 -19.62 -6.74
N ASP A 80 1.74 -19.59 -5.83
CA ASP A 80 0.99 -18.41 -5.39
C ASP A 80 1.32 -17.97 -3.95
N GLY A 81 2.33 -18.64 -3.33
CA GLY A 81 2.93 -18.25 -2.04
C GLY A 81 2.66 -19.14 -0.84
N PRO A 82 2.00 -20.32 -0.92
CA PRO A 82 1.70 -21.14 0.25
C PRO A 82 2.96 -21.52 1.02
N GLY A 83 2.90 -21.35 2.34
CA GLY A 83 4.02 -21.62 3.23
C GLY A 83 5.11 -20.54 3.24
N SER A 84 4.97 -19.49 2.46
CA SER A 84 5.82 -18.31 2.52
C SER A 84 5.31 -17.30 3.55
N VAL A 85 6.21 -16.46 4.05
CA VAL A 85 5.89 -15.37 4.96
C VAL A 85 6.53 -14.08 4.43
N VAL A 86 5.74 -13.02 4.29
CA VAL A 86 6.19 -11.69 3.88
C VAL A 86 6.12 -10.76 5.09
N ALA A 87 7.23 -10.17 5.48
CA ALA A 87 7.26 -9.13 6.49
C ALA A 87 7.12 -7.75 5.83
N VAL A 88 6.11 -6.98 6.24
CA VAL A 88 5.85 -5.61 5.79
C VAL A 88 6.31 -4.67 6.90
N LEU A 89 7.41 -3.95 6.65
CA LEU A 89 7.94 -2.92 7.53
C LEU A 89 7.49 -1.56 6.96
N ASP A 90 6.45 -1.00 7.54
CA ASP A 90 5.79 0.18 6.96
C ASP A 90 4.99 0.95 8.04
N THR A 91 3.99 1.71 7.64
CA THR A 91 3.06 2.43 8.52
C THR A 91 2.12 1.52 9.31
N GLY A 92 2.25 0.22 9.16
CA GLY A 92 1.36 -0.80 9.68
C GLY A 92 0.53 -1.46 8.59
N VAL A 93 -0.25 -2.45 8.96
CA VAL A 93 -1.18 -3.16 8.07
C VAL A 93 -2.51 -3.35 8.79
N ARG A 94 -3.61 -3.01 8.15
CA ARG A 94 -4.95 -3.23 8.70
C ARG A 94 -5.35 -4.69 8.64
N GLY A 95 -5.43 -5.32 9.80
CA GLY A 95 -5.84 -6.72 9.93
C GLY A 95 -7.31 -6.98 9.65
N ASP A 96 -8.14 -5.93 9.68
CA ASP A 96 -9.57 -6.00 9.37
C ASP A 96 -9.91 -5.70 7.88
N HIS A 97 -8.90 -5.51 7.04
CA HIS A 97 -9.10 -5.26 5.62
C HIS A 97 -9.50 -6.55 4.90
N GLU A 98 -10.62 -6.55 4.16
CA GLU A 98 -11.21 -7.74 3.52
C GLU A 98 -10.23 -8.58 2.68
N GLY A 99 -9.23 -7.99 2.04
CA GLY A 99 -8.21 -8.71 1.29
C GLY A 99 -6.99 -9.11 2.10
N LEU A 100 -7.00 -8.94 3.43
CA LEU A 100 -5.86 -9.18 4.33
C LEU A 100 -6.27 -9.81 5.67
N ASN A 101 -7.56 -10.02 5.90
CA ASN A 101 -8.08 -10.52 7.17
C ASN A 101 -7.90 -12.04 7.33
N ASP A 102 -8.05 -12.78 6.27
CA ASP A 102 -7.94 -14.24 6.26
C ASP A 102 -7.32 -14.76 4.95
N MET A 103 -7.20 -16.07 4.82
CA MET A 103 -6.58 -16.73 3.67
C MET A 103 -7.59 -17.20 2.63
N ASP A 104 -8.84 -17.44 3.01
CA ASP A 104 -9.85 -18.04 2.13
C ASP A 104 -10.99 -17.09 1.74
N ASP A 105 -11.01 -15.87 2.31
CA ASP A 105 -12.02 -14.83 2.08
C ASP A 105 -13.46 -15.23 2.50
N GLU A 106 -13.59 -16.26 3.32
CA GLU A 106 -14.87 -16.67 3.90
C GLU A 106 -15.00 -16.07 5.30
N PRO A 107 -16.13 -15.44 5.62
CA PRO A 107 -16.26 -14.63 6.84
C PRO A 107 -16.15 -15.42 8.16
N PHE A 108 -16.11 -16.72 8.13
CA PHE A 108 -15.80 -17.61 9.26
C PHE A 108 -15.55 -19.02 8.74
N THR A 109 -14.34 -19.46 8.72
CA THR A 109 -14.04 -20.86 8.47
C THR A 109 -14.65 -21.72 9.59
N THR A 110 -15.64 -22.51 9.20
CA THR A 110 -16.29 -23.44 10.11
C THR A 110 -15.27 -24.48 10.60
N GLY A 111 -14.76 -24.36 11.80
CA GLY A 111 -13.90 -25.38 12.36
C GLY A 111 -12.95 -24.94 13.46
N CYS A 112 -12.79 -23.67 13.73
CA CYS A 112 -11.95 -23.21 14.83
C CYS A 112 -12.79 -22.80 16.03
N GLU A 113 -13.36 -23.80 16.67
CA GLU A 113 -13.87 -23.67 18.03
C GLU A 113 -12.69 -23.58 19.00
N GLN A 114 -12.57 -22.46 19.69
CA GLN A 114 -11.68 -22.35 20.84
C GLN A 114 -12.49 -22.29 22.13
N PRO A 115 -11.96 -22.83 23.23
CA PRO A 115 -12.56 -22.63 24.54
C PRO A 115 -12.75 -21.14 24.81
N SER A 116 -13.88 -20.75 25.38
CA SER A 116 -14.07 -19.38 25.83
C SER A 116 -12.91 -18.94 26.74
N PRO A 117 -12.35 -17.73 26.58
CA PRO A 117 -11.38 -17.18 27.50
C PRO A 117 -11.97 -16.92 28.90
N ASP A 118 -13.29 -16.87 29.03
CA ASP A 118 -13.99 -16.86 30.31
C ASP A 118 -14.17 -18.31 30.80
N PRO A 119 -13.48 -18.73 31.90
CA PRO A 119 -13.60 -20.08 32.44
C PRO A 119 -15.00 -20.42 32.97
N LEU A 120 -15.88 -19.46 33.08
CA LEU A 120 -17.28 -19.63 33.50
C LEU A 120 -18.25 -19.79 32.32
N ASP A 121 -17.82 -19.51 31.11
CA ASP A 121 -18.62 -19.70 29.91
C ASP A 121 -18.27 -21.04 29.24
N PRO A 122 -19.16 -22.04 29.27
CA PRO A 122 -18.90 -23.33 28.65
C PRO A 122 -19.03 -23.32 27.12
N ASN A 123 -19.48 -22.20 26.53
CA ASN A 123 -19.65 -22.13 25.09
C ASN A 123 -18.30 -21.82 24.42
N PRO A 124 -17.96 -22.53 23.33
CA PRO A 124 -16.79 -22.19 22.57
C PRO A 124 -16.98 -20.85 21.85
N ILE A 125 -15.91 -20.12 21.67
CA ILE A 125 -15.85 -19.00 20.74
C ILE A 125 -15.38 -19.50 19.38
N PHE A 126 -15.92 -18.90 18.33
CA PHE A 126 -15.41 -19.12 16.99
C PHE A 126 -14.40 -18.02 16.70
N VAL A 127 -13.21 -18.44 16.29
CA VAL A 127 -12.13 -17.55 15.88
C VAL A 127 -11.80 -17.85 14.44
N ASP A 128 -11.28 -16.86 13.75
CA ASP A 128 -10.69 -17.05 12.45
C ASP A 128 -9.51 -18.00 12.56
N CYS A 129 -9.47 -19.06 11.73
CA CYS A 129 -8.49 -20.12 11.83
C CYS A 129 -7.32 -19.97 10.92
N ASP A 130 -7.44 -19.17 9.91
CA ASP A 130 -6.44 -18.96 8.87
C ASP A 130 -6.12 -17.47 8.67
N PRO A 131 -5.75 -16.78 9.78
CA PRO A 131 -5.43 -15.37 9.71
C PRO A 131 -4.30 -15.15 8.70
N LYS A 132 -4.49 -14.16 7.85
CA LYS A 132 -3.47 -13.72 6.89
C LYS A 132 -2.26 -13.13 7.59
N ILE A 133 -2.50 -12.32 8.62
CA ILE A 133 -1.46 -11.69 9.44
C ILE A 133 -1.21 -12.57 10.66
N ILE A 134 -0.05 -13.22 10.68
CA ILE A 134 0.31 -14.20 11.72
C ILE A 134 1.14 -13.60 12.86
N ALA A 135 1.65 -12.40 12.72
CA ALA A 135 2.36 -11.67 13.77
C ALA A 135 2.26 -10.17 13.57
N PHE A 136 2.24 -9.44 14.67
CA PHE A 136 2.32 -7.98 14.70
C PHE A 136 3.44 -7.53 15.65
N TYR A 137 4.25 -6.59 15.20
CA TYR A 137 5.29 -5.96 16.00
C TYR A 137 5.25 -4.44 15.82
N ASP A 138 5.07 -3.71 16.90
CA ASP A 138 5.20 -2.27 16.92
C ASP A 138 6.65 -1.90 17.24
N ALA A 139 7.43 -1.57 16.22
CA ALA A 139 8.82 -1.20 16.38
C ALA A 139 8.98 0.25 16.91
N VAL A 140 7.93 1.06 16.84
CA VAL A 140 7.93 2.42 17.38
C VAL A 140 7.83 2.36 18.92
N LEU A 141 6.92 1.54 19.42
CA LEU A 141 6.73 1.34 20.86
C LEU A 141 7.61 0.21 21.42
N MET A 142 8.33 -0.53 20.57
CA MET A 142 9.14 -1.70 20.94
C MET A 142 8.30 -2.79 21.62
N ASP A 143 7.06 -2.96 21.19
CA ASP A 143 6.11 -3.89 21.76
C ASP A 143 5.87 -5.08 20.79
N ALA A 144 6.21 -6.28 21.27
CA ALA A 144 6.09 -7.53 20.52
C ALA A 144 4.91 -8.43 20.97
N GLU A 145 4.14 -7.99 21.94
CA GLU A 145 3.03 -8.78 22.51
C GLU A 145 1.66 -8.40 21.87
N GLN A 146 1.68 -7.67 20.76
CA GLN A 146 0.48 -7.24 20.08
C GLN A 146 -0.22 -8.43 19.40
N ASP A 147 -1.50 -8.55 19.65
CA ASP A 147 -2.35 -9.52 18.96
C ASP A 147 -2.39 -9.18 17.46
N PRO A 148 -2.07 -10.15 16.57
CA PRO A 148 -2.16 -9.91 15.13
C PRO A 148 -3.53 -9.44 14.65
N SER A 149 -4.63 -9.84 15.33
CA SER A 149 -5.98 -9.38 15.03
C SER A 149 -6.22 -7.90 15.37
N SER A 150 -5.38 -7.32 16.24
CA SER A 150 -5.39 -5.88 16.57
C SER A 150 -4.49 -5.05 15.66
N SER A 151 -3.93 -5.67 14.64
CA SER A 151 -3.06 -5.04 13.66
C SER A 151 -3.72 -3.82 13.01
N TYR A 152 -3.03 -2.69 13.02
CA TYR A 152 -3.53 -1.44 12.47
C TYR A 152 -2.52 -0.79 11.54
N ASP A 153 -2.97 0.21 10.79
CA ASP A 153 -2.16 1.02 9.89
C ASP A 153 -2.44 2.49 10.18
N SER A 154 -1.41 3.22 10.58
CA SER A 154 -1.51 4.65 10.87
C SER A 154 -1.62 5.53 9.62
N GLY A 155 -1.10 5.05 8.48
CA GLY A 155 -0.93 5.84 7.27
C GLY A 155 -1.57 5.28 5.99
N THR A 156 -2.20 4.12 6.03
CA THR A 156 -2.77 3.40 4.87
C THR A 156 -1.74 2.86 3.85
N HIS A 157 -0.50 3.32 3.87
CA HIS A 157 0.53 2.92 2.92
C HIS A 157 0.92 1.45 3.09
N GLY A 158 1.20 1.00 4.31
CA GLY A 158 1.58 -0.38 4.58
C GLY A 158 0.47 -1.38 4.25
N THR A 159 -0.80 -1.04 4.45
CA THR A 159 -1.94 -1.85 4.01
C THR A 159 -1.95 -2.02 2.50
N HIS A 160 -1.70 -0.93 1.76
CA HIS A 160 -1.61 -0.97 0.30
C HIS A 160 -0.42 -1.83 -0.17
N VAL A 161 0.75 -1.68 0.45
CA VAL A 161 1.95 -2.51 0.16
C VAL A 161 1.67 -3.97 0.44
N ALA A 162 1.05 -4.30 1.58
CA ALA A 162 0.67 -5.66 1.93
C ALA A 162 -0.30 -6.26 0.90
N GLY A 163 -1.29 -5.48 0.46
CA GLY A 163 -2.25 -5.89 -0.57
C GLY A 163 -1.58 -6.20 -1.91
N ILE A 164 -0.62 -5.38 -2.35
CA ILE A 164 0.17 -5.62 -3.57
C ILE A 164 1.00 -6.90 -3.44
N ALA A 165 1.61 -7.12 -2.27
CA ALA A 165 2.47 -8.27 -2.06
C ALA A 165 1.68 -9.58 -1.95
N ALA A 166 0.62 -9.59 -1.14
CA ALA A 166 0.00 -10.83 -0.70
C ALA A 166 -1.52 -10.77 -0.50
N GLY A 167 -2.21 -9.74 -1.00
CA GLY A 167 -3.66 -9.64 -0.86
C GLY A 167 -4.39 -10.81 -1.52
N THR A 168 -5.41 -11.34 -0.84
CA THR A 168 -6.22 -12.46 -1.33
C THR A 168 -7.25 -12.03 -2.37
N GLY A 169 -7.58 -10.74 -2.41
CA GLY A 169 -8.62 -10.19 -3.28
C GLY A 169 -10.04 -10.40 -2.76
N GLY A 170 -10.19 -10.73 -1.47
CA GLY A 170 -11.46 -11.01 -0.82
C GLY A 170 -12.45 -9.87 -0.76
N GLY A 171 -11.98 -8.65 -0.89
CA GLY A 171 -12.84 -7.49 -1.00
C GLY A 171 -13.80 -7.52 -2.19
N GLN A 172 -14.73 -6.60 -2.23
CA GLN A 172 -15.63 -6.46 -3.37
C GLN A 172 -14.81 -6.15 -4.64
N ALA A 173 -15.22 -6.78 -5.73
CA ALA A 173 -14.66 -6.44 -7.03
C ALA A 173 -14.88 -4.94 -7.31
N ASP A 174 -13.89 -4.30 -7.93
CA ASP A 174 -14.01 -2.92 -8.40
C ASP A 174 -15.32 -2.73 -9.16
N PRO A 175 -16.20 -1.80 -8.75
CA PRO A 175 -17.52 -1.64 -9.34
C PRO A 175 -17.48 -1.18 -10.82
N THR A 176 -16.34 -0.64 -11.26
CA THR A 176 -16.15 -0.14 -12.63
C THR A 176 -15.61 -1.24 -13.55
N THR A 177 -14.65 -2.01 -13.08
CA THR A 177 -13.95 -3.04 -13.88
C THR A 177 -14.44 -4.45 -13.61
N GLY A 178 -15.07 -4.71 -12.47
CA GLY A 178 -15.46 -6.04 -12.02
C GLY A 178 -14.27 -6.93 -11.62
N GLN A 179 -13.09 -6.35 -11.49
CA GLN A 179 -11.85 -7.07 -11.18
C GLN A 179 -11.58 -7.07 -9.67
N ARG A 180 -11.01 -8.15 -9.17
CA ARG A 180 -10.46 -8.23 -7.82
C ARG A 180 -8.97 -7.92 -7.86
N HIS A 181 -8.51 -7.16 -6.88
CA HIS A 181 -7.09 -6.79 -6.76
C HIS A 181 -6.36 -7.84 -5.92
N ILE A 182 -5.87 -8.88 -6.57
CA ILE A 182 -5.10 -9.96 -5.95
C ILE A 182 -3.62 -9.57 -5.93
N GLY A 183 -2.94 -9.79 -4.81
CA GLY A 183 -1.51 -9.57 -4.67
C GLY A 183 -0.66 -10.59 -5.43
N ALA A 184 0.66 -10.37 -5.49
CA ALA A 184 1.57 -11.25 -6.21
C ALA A 184 1.68 -12.67 -5.60
N ALA A 185 1.53 -12.80 -4.29
CA ALA A 185 1.61 -14.05 -3.55
C ALA A 185 0.41 -14.21 -2.59
N PRO A 186 -0.81 -14.40 -3.10
CA PRO A 186 -2.02 -14.43 -2.27
C PRO A 186 -2.03 -15.54 -1.23
N GLY A 187 -1.33 -16.64 -1.46
CA GLY A 187 -1.17 -17.75 -0.51
C GLY A 187 -0.11 -17.52 0.58
N ALA A 188 0.63 -16.40 0.57
CA ALA A 188 1.63 -16.12 1.59
C ALA A 188 1.00 -15.52 2.86
N PHE A 189 1.56 -15.87 4.03
CA PHE A 189 1.26 -15.19 5.28
C PHE A 189 1.96 -13.83 5.38
N LEU A 190 1.45 -12.97 6.25
CA LEU A 190 2.01 -11.64 6.51
C LEU A 190 2.50 -11.53 7.96
N ILE A 191 3.60 -10.78 8.14
CA ILE A 191 4.00 -10.21 9.42
C ILE A 191 3.90 -8.70 9.26
N ASN A 192 3.10 -8.06 10.11
CA ASN A 192 3.01 -6.62 10.18
C ASN A 192 4.09 -6.08 11.13
N ILE A 193 4.94 -5.18 10.64
CA ILE A 193 5.91 -4.46 11.45
C ILE A 193 5.65 -2.96 11.26
N LEU A 194 5.02 -2.35 12.25
CA LEU A 194 4.85 -0.91 12.32
C LEU A 194 6.21 -0.28 12.63
N ALA A 195 6.88 0.25 11.63
CA ALA A 195 8.25 0.72 11.72
C ALA A 195 8.38 2.24 11.59
N CYS A 196 7.36 2.94 11.08
CA CYS A 196 7.41 4.38 10.87
C CYS A 196 6.03 5.03 10.89
N CYS A 197 6.10 6.32 11.13
CA CYS A 197 5.18 7.35 10.67
C CYS A 197 3.79 7.33 11.28
N ASP A 198 3.63 8.01 12.40
CA ASP A 198 2.33 8.48 12.84
C ASP A 198 1.82 9.57 11.86
N GLY A 199 1.28 9.12 10.73
CA GLY A 199 0.33 9.89 9.93
C GLY A 199 0.85 10.99 9.00
N ASP A 200 2.11 11.40 9.08
CA ASP A 200 2.65 12.44 8.20
C ASP A 200 3.90 11.96 7.46
N ILE A 201 3.73 11.65 6.18
CA ILE A 201 4.83 11.33 5.23
C ILE A 201 5.70 12.60 4.95
N GLU A 202 5.52 13.68 5.69
CA GLU A 202 6.24 14.93 5.44
C GLU A 202 7.70 14.93 5.94
N ASP A 203 8.15 13.91 6.68
CA ASP A 203 9.46 13.91 7.35
C ASP A 203 10.42 12.78 6.92
N VAL A 204 10.26 12.18 5.72
CA VAL A 204 11.23 11.19 5.21
C VAL A 204 11.93 11.69 3.96
#